data_637989cd0f6dcfbd2921aa42a8e4bfd2
#
_entry.id   637989cd0f6dcfbd2921aa42a8e4bfd2
#
_cell.length_a   1.000
_cell.length_b   1.000
_cell.length_c   1.000
_cell.angle_alpha   90.00
_cell.angle_beta   90.00
_cell.angle_gamma   90.00
#
_symmetry.space_group_name_H-M   'P 1'
#
loop_
_entity.id
_entity.type
_entity.pdbx_description
1 polymer ?
#
loop_
_entity_poly.entity_id
_entity_poly.type
_entity_poly.pdbx_seq_one_letter_code
_entity_poly.pdbx_strand_id
1 'polypeptide(L)'
;MAVYTQKLQLVCDYIQRHLDEDLDVDRLSQIAALSKFHFHRIFAIHIGLNVMKFIQLSRLKRASFQLTFEPDLKIIEIALQAGFESPEAFTRAFKRSFDQTPRAFREKPDWESWHQKFVFTIPKCELEMNVNIVERPAEKIAYLSHLGSPDKVFETAARFIAWRKETGLSPVTKSRTYGIPFADPEQTPSDEFRFDIACSIEKAVPENSYDIQTGEIPAGRYATVRHFGSHDQIKDSVYYIFRNWLPDQTEEAGDYPVFFHYHNFVHEVKESELITDIYLLLK
;
A
#
# COMPACT_ATOMS: atom_id res chain seq x y z
N MET A 1 -5.34 -1.89 -27.87
CA MET A 1 -5.46 -1.48 -26.45
C MET A 1 -4.15 -1.68 -25.68
N ALA A 2 -3.47 -2.81 -25.79
CA ALA A 2 -2.21 -3.10 -25.07
C ALA A 2 -1.10 -2.04 -25.19
N VAL A 3 -0.92 -1.41 -26.36
CA VAL A 3 0.13 -0.39 -26.59
C VAL A 3 -0.06 0.86 -25.71
N TYR A 4 -1.28 1.35 -25.55
CA TYR A 4 -1.54 2.52 -24.70
C TYR A 4 -1.43 2.16 -23.21
N THR A 5 -1.86 0.98 -22.80
CA THR A 5 -1.71 0.46 -21.44
C THR A 5 -0.24 0.52 -20.99
N GLN A 6 0.66 -0.04 -21.79
CA GLN A 6 2.10 -0.03 -21.48
C GLN A 6 2.67 1.39 -21.39
N LYS A 7 2.32 2.26 -22.35
CA LYS A 7 2.78 3.66 -22.35
C LYS A 7 2.30 4.43 -21.12
N LEU A 8 1.03 4.26 -20.76
CA LEU A 8 0.46 4.92 -19.58
C LEU A 8 1.02 4.37 -18.28
N GLN A 9 1.29 3.08 -18.19
CA GLN A 9 1.96 2.49 -17.05
C GLN A 9 3.34 3.12 -16.85
N LEU A 10 4.16 3.21 -17.91
CA LEU A 10 5.48 3.87 -17.83
C LEU A 10 5.38 5.31 -17.33
N VAL A 11 4.36 6.06 -17.77
CA VAL A 11 4.13 7.44 -17.30
C VAL A 11 3.71 7.46 -15.83
N CYS A 12 2.79 6.61 -15.41
CA CYS A 12 2.35 6.54 -14.02
C CYS A 12 3.51 6.16 -13.10
N ASP A 13 4.32 5.17 -13.50
CA ASP A 13 5.52 4.76 -12.76
C ASP A 13 6.55 5.90 -12.67
N TYR A 14 6.73 6.64 -13.78
CA TYR A 14 7.59 7.82 -13.76
C TYR A 14 7.07 8.90 -12.81
N ILE A 15 5.78 9.23 -12.86
CA ILE A 15 5.16 10.19 -11.94
C ILE A 15 5.38 9.76 -10.49
N GLN A 16 5.12 8.49 -10.16
CA GLN A 16 5.26 7.99 -8.79
C GLN A 16 6.71 8.07 -8.26
N ARG A 17 7.71 7.91 -9.13
CA ARG A 17 9.13 8.04 -8.75
C ARG A 17 9.60 9.47 -8.58
N HIS A 18 8.90 10.46 -9.19
CA HIS A 18 9.34 11.85 -9.29
C HIS A 18 8.33 12.85 -8.71
N LEU A 19 7.51 12.43 -7.71
CA LEU A 19 6.47 13.26 -7.11
C LEU A 19 7.01 14.54 -6.44
N ASP A 20 8.25 14.54 -6.02
CA ASP A 20 8.99 15.65 -5.42
C ASP A 20 9.61 16.61 -6.45
N GLU A 21 9.60 16.25 -7.73
CA GLU A 21 10.12 17.07 -8.82
C GLU A 21 9.03 17.90 -9.50
N ASP A 22 9.44 18.85 -10.31
CA ASP A 22 8.53 19.58 -11.20
C ASP A 22 8.18 18.69 -12.41
N LEU A 23 6.95 18.21 -12.43
CA LEU A 23 6.42 17.31 -13.46
C LEU A 23 5.62 18.11 -14.47
N ASP A 24 6.20 18.33 -15.64
CA ASP A 24 5.54 19.00 -16.76
C ASP A 24 4.96 18.00 -17.78
N VAL A 25 3.93 18.45 -18.49
CA VAL A 25 3.23 17.64 -19.50
C VAL A 25 4.12 17.30 -20.69
N ASP A 26 5.10 18.15 -21.00
CA ASP A 26 6.03 17.94 -22.11
C ASP A 26 6.88 16.71 -21.89
N ARG A 27 7.47 16.62 -20.70
CA ARG A 27 8.26 15.48 -20.28
C ARG A 27 7.41 14.20 -20.27
N LEU A 28 6.20 14.25 -19.71
CA LEU A 28 5.33 13.08 -19.59
C LEU A 28 4.83 12.59 -20.95
N SER A 29 4.51 13.50 -21.86
CA SER A 29 4.11 13.15 -23.23
C SER A 29 5.26 12.52 -24.03
N GLN A 30 6.50 12.97 -23.82
CA GLN A 30 7.70 12.35 -24.42
C GLN A 30 7.91 10.92 -23.92
N ILE A 31 7.74 10.67 -22.60
CA ILE A 31 7.82 9.32 -22.01
C ILE A 31 6.79 8.38 -22.64
N ALA A 32 5.57 8.88 -22.85
CA ALA A 32 4.52 8.12 -23.55
C ALA A 32 4.79 7.93 -25.06
N ALA A 33 5.76 8.63 -25.63
CA ALA A 33 5.95 8.75 -27.08
C ALA A 33 4.64 9.12 -27.79
N LEU A 34 3.97 10.19 -27.31
CA LEU A 34 2.72 10.76 -27.82
C LEU A 34 2.86 12.29 -27.94
N SER A 35 2.07 12.90 -28.84
CA SER A 35 1.90 14.36 -28.80
C SER A 35 1.17 14.78 -27.52
N LYS A 36 1.41 16.00 -27.04
CA LYS A 36 0.74 16.54 -25.83
C LYS A 36 -0.79 16.36 -25.86
N PHE A 37 -1.40 16.75 -26.99
CA PHE A 37 -2.85 16.65 -27.17
C PHE A 37 -3.35 15.21 -27.06
N HIS A 38 -2.67 14.29 -27.74
CA HIS A 38 -3.01 12.88 -27.72
C HIS A 38 -2.76 12.27 -26.33
N PHE A 39 -1.66 12.62 -25.68
CA PHE A 39 -1.34 12.20 -24.32
C PHE A 39 -2.42 12.61 -23.32
N HIS A 40 -2.81 13.88 -23.28
CA HIS A 40 -3.86 14.36 -22.37
C HIS A 40 -5.17 13.58 -22.53
N ARG A 41 -5.58 13.38 -23.80
CA ARG A 41 -6.82 12.66 -24.10
C ARG A 41 -6.76 11.20 -23.70
N ILE A 42 -5.69 10.49 -24.07
CA ILE A 42 -5.53 9.06 -23.76
C ILE A 42 -5.38 8.85 -22.25
N PHE A 43 -4.61 9.69 -21.58
CA PHE A 43 -4.45 9.62 -20.13
C PHE A 43 -5.81 9.79 -19.43
N ALA A 44 -6.57 10.82 -19.75
CA ALA A 44 -7.88 11.08 -19.13
C ALA A 44 -8.89 9.94 -19.40
N ILE A 45 -8.91 9.37 -20.60
CA ILE A 45 -9.82 8.26 -20.94
C ILE A 45 -9.49 6.99 -20.15
N HIS A 46 -8.21 6.66 -20.00
CA HIS A 46 -7.81 5.40 -19.36
C HIS A 46 -7.71 5.47 -17.84
N ILE A 47 -7.29 6.61 -17.30
CA ILE A 47 -7.13 6.82 -15.85
C ILE A 47 -8.40 7.38 -15.20
N GLY A 48 -9.26 8.04 -15.98
CA GLY A 48 -10.44 8.73 -15.47
C GLY A 48 -10.17 10.13 -14.91
N LEU A 49 -8.89 10.57 -14.92
CA LEU A 49 -8.44 11.88 -14.42
C LEU A 49 -7.47 12.52 -15.41
N ASN A 50 -7.43 13.86 -15.46
CA ASN A 50 -6.33 14.53 -16.14
C ASN A 50 -5.01 14.33 -15.37
N VAL A 51 -3.88 14.37 -16.10
CA VAL A 51 -2.57 14.05 -15.53
C VAL A 51 -2.16 14.94 -14.37
N MET A 52 -2.46 16.25 -14.41
CA MET A 52 -2.12 17.17 -13.32
C MET A 52 -2.92 16.88 -12.05
N LYS A 53 -4.20 16.47 -12.21
CA LYS A 53 -5.02 16.03 -11.07
C LYS A 53 -4.51 14.71 -10.49
N PHE A 54 -4.07 13.78 -11.33
CA PHE A 54 -3.45 12.52 -10.90
C PHE A 54 -2.18 12.80 -10.09
N ILE A 55 -1.27 13.66 -10.58
CA ILE A 55 -0.05 14.07 -9.86
C ILE A 55 -0.41 14.69 -8.51
N GLN A 56 -1.36 15.64 -8.48
CA GLN A 56 -1.79 16.28 -7.24
C GLN A 56 -2.34 15.29 -6.22
N LEU A 57 -3.20 14.36 -6.64
CA LEU A 57 -3.76 13.34 -5.74
C LEU A 57 -2.68 12.38 -5.24
N SER A 58 -1.74 11.96 -6.08
CA SER A 58 -0.62 11.11 -5.67
C SER A 58 0.25 11.78 -4.61
N ARG A 59 0.55 13.08 -4.77
CA ARG A 59 1.25 13.89 -3.76
C ARG A 59 0.48 13.99 -2.45
N LEU A 60 -0.82 14.25 -2.52
CA LEU A 60 -1.68 14.34 -1.33
C LEU A 60 -1.87 12.99 -0.65
N LYS A 61 -1.88 11.88 -1.40
CA LYS A 61 -1.90 10.52 -0.86
C LYS A 61 -0.68 10.24 0.01
N ARG A 62 0.52 10.51 -0.51
CA ARG A 62 1.77 10.40 0.25
C ARG A 62 1.76 11.28 1.50
N ALA A 63 1.34 12.54 1.36
CA ALA A 63 1.24 13.48 2.48
C ALA A 63 0.27 12.98 3.57
N SER A 64 -0.82 12.31 3.21
CA SER A 64 -1.78 11.72 4.17
C SER A 64 -1.12 10.64 5.04
N PHE A 65 -0.30 9.78 4.45
CA PHE A 65 0.44 8.77 5.19
C PHE A 65 1.48 9.41 6.11
N GLN A 66 2.22 10.42 5.64
CA GLN A 66 3.19 11.14 6.48
C GLN A 66 2.50 11.86 7.66
N LEU A 67 1.36 12.49 7.42
CA LEU A 67 0.58 13.12 8.50
C LEU A 67 0.20 12.13 9.60
N THR A 68 -0.17 10.90 9.25
CA THR A 68 -0.66 9.90 10.17
C THR A 68 0.46 9.11 10.86
N PHE A 69 1.47 8.70 10.10
CA PHE A 69 2.48 7.75 10.57
C PHE A 69 3.78 8.40 11.01
N GLU A 70 3.99 9.69 10.66
CA GLU A 70 5.13 10.50 11.08
C GLU A 70 4.67 11.74 11.87
N PRO A 71 4.18 11.59 13.10
CA PRO A 71 3.60 12.69 13.88
C PRO A 71 4.61 13.80 14.18
N ASP A 72 5.90 13.49 14.25
CA ASP A 72 6.98 14.43 14.54
C ASP A 72 7.35 15.31 13.33
N LEU A 73 6.99 14.89 12.10
CA LEU A 73 7.26 15.65 10.89
C LEU A 73 6.34 16.87 10.83
N LYS A 74 6.91 18.05 10.64
CA LYS A 74 6.12 19.30 10.60
C LYS A 74 5.26 19.38 9.35
N ILE A 75 4.04 19.90 9.48
CA ILE A 75 3.11 20.06 8.34
C ILE A 75 3.73 20.91 7.22
N ILE A 76 4.57 21.89 7.53
CA ILE A 76 5.28 22.68 6.52
C ILE A 76 6.26 21.82 5.71
N GLU A 77 6.96 20.89 6.35
CA GLU A 77 7.89 19.98 5.67
C GLU A 77 7.14 19.03 4.75
N ILE A 78 6.02 18.48 5.21
CA ILE A 78 5.12 17.64 4.39
C ILE A 78 4.59 18.43 3.18
N ALA A 79 4.18 19.70 3.38
CA ALA A 79 3.69 20.54 2.30
C ALA A 79 4.75 20.77 1.21
N LEU A 80 5.99 21.06 1.61
CA LEU A 80 7.12 21.23 0.68
C LEU A 80 7.46 19.94 -0.06
N GLN A 81 7.51 18.80 0.64
CA GLN A 81 7.73 17.48 0.03
C GLN A 81 6.60 17.07 -0.92
N ALA A 82 5.38 17.54 -0.68
CA ALA A 82 4.25 17.36 -1.57
C ALA A 82 4.24 18.34 -2.76
N GLY A 83 5.29 19.15 -2.93
CA GLY A 83 5.46 20.07 -4.06
C GLY A 83 4.55 21.30 -3.99
N PHE A 84 4.16 21.75 -2.79
CA PHE A 84 3.42 23.00 -2.60
C PHE A 84 4.36 24.13 -2.21
N GLU A 85 4.16 25.29 -2.81
CA GLU A 85 4.96 26.52 -2.55
C GLU A 85 4.73 27.09 -1.14
N SER A 86 3.57 26.78 -0.52
CA SER A 86 3.25 27.27 0.82
C SER A 86 2.35 26.29 1.60
N PRO A 87 2.43 26.31 2.94
CA PRO A 87 1.54 25.52 3.81
C PRO A 87 0.06 25.85 3.62
N GLU A 88 -0.26 27.12 3.26
CA GLU A 88 -1.63 27.56 3.01
C GLU A 88 -2.18 26.97 1.71
N ALA A 89 -1.36 26.92 0.64
CA ALA A 89 -1.73 26.28 -0.61
C ALA A 89 -1.96 24.78 -0.42
N PHE A 90 -1.07 24.10 0.32
CA PHE A 90 -1.23 22.71 0.73
C PHE A 90 -2.52 22.50 1.52
N THR A 91 -2.75 23.30 2.56
CA THR A 91 -3.95 23.18 3.42
C THR A 91 -5.23 23.34 2.62
N ARG A 92 -5.29 24.31 1.69
CA ARG A 92 -6.46 24.48 0.81
C ARG A 92 -6.67 23.30 -0.13
N ALA A 93 -5.59 22.78 -0.73
CA ALA A 93 -5.66 21.64 -1.64
C ALA A 93 -6.07 20.35 -0.90
N PHE A 94 -5.48 20.11 0.27
CA PHE A 94 -5.78 18.97 1.13
C PHE A 94 -7.24 18.99 1.59
N LYS A 95 -7.70 20.14 2.14
CA LYS A 95 -9.10 20.29 2.58
C LYS A 95 -10.09 20.13 1.43
N ARG A 96 -9.80 20.63 0.23
CA ARG A 96 -10.66 20.46 -0.95
C ARG A 96 -10.72 19.01 -1.41
N SER A 97 -9.66 18.24 -1.20
CA SER A 97 -9.60 16.83 -1.62
C SER A 97 -10.22 15.89 -0.61
N PHE A 98 -10.07 16.15 0.70
CA PHE A 98 -10.43 15.21 1.77
C PHE A 98 -11.43 15.78 2.79
N ASP A 99 -11.95 16.98 2.58
CA ASP A 99 -12.86 17.70 3.48
C ASP A 99 -12.31 17.93 4.90
N GLN A 100 -11.06 17.57 5.15
CA GLN A 100 -10.31 17.78 6.38
C GLN A 100 -9.06 18.65 6.14
N THR A 101 -8.69 19.47 7.14
CA THR A 101 -7.38 20.12 7.13
C THR A 101 -6.27 19.11 7.43
N PRO A 102 -5.00 19.33 7.02
CA PRO A 102 -3.88 18.46 7.36
C PRO A 102 -3.77 18.20 8.86
N ARG A 103 -4.01 19.22 9.70
CA ARG A 103 -4.00 19.08 11.16
C ARG A 103 -5.12 18.18 11.66
N ALA A 104 -6.35 18.40 11.21
CA ALA A 104 -7.50 17.57 11.60
C ALA A 104 -7.31 16.11 11.16
N PHE A 105 -6.76 15.90 9.95
CA PHE A 105 -6.45 14.57 9.44
C PHE A 105 -5.37 13.89 10.27
N ARG A 106 -4.32 14.59 10.69
CA ARG A 106 -3.28 14.05 11.61
C ARG A 106 -3.87 13.59 12.93
N GLU A 107 -4.80 14.38 13.53
CA GLU A 107 -5.42 14.09 14.81
C GLU A 107 -6.43 12.95 14.72
N LYS A 108 -7.25 12.93 13.68
CA LYS A 108 -8.30 11.92 13.43
C LYS A 108 -8.57 11.78 11.93
N PRO A 109 -7.85 10.89 11.23
CA PRO A 109 -8.05 10.68 9.81
C PRO A 109 -9.43 10.09 9.49
N ASP A 110 -10.13 10.67 8.51
CA ASP A 110 -11.31 10.05 7.89
C ASP A 110 -10.86 9.17 6.71
N TRP A 111 -10.47 7.94 7.00
CA TRP A 111 -9.98 6.99 5.99
C TRP A 111 -11.07 6.54 5.02
N GLU A 112 -12.33 6.49 5.45
CA GLU A 112 -13.44 6.09 4.58
C GLU A 112 -13.63 7.09 3.44
N SER A 113 -13.76 8.39 3.76
CA SER A 113 -13.83 9.46 2.76
C SER A 113 -12.53 9.55 1.94
N TRP A 114 -11.38 9.27 2.55
CA TRP A 114 -10.08 9.30 1.87
C TRP A 114 -9.98 8.23 0.77
N HIS A 115 -10.34 6.97 1.06
CA HIS A 115 -10.30 5.88 0.07
C HIS A 115 -11.14 6.18 -1.17
N GLN A 116 -12.31 6.79 -1.01
CA GLN A 116 -13.20 7.15 -2.13
C GLN A 116 -12.56 8.12 -3.14
N LYS A 117 -11.50 8.85 -2.77
CA LYS A 117 -10.80 9.79 -3.66
C LYS A 117 -9.81 9.12 -4.61
N PHE A 118 -9.45 7.88 -4.37
CA PHE A 118 -8.44 7.14 -5.14
C PHE A 118 -9.04 6.03 -6.02
N VAL A 119 -10.34 6.12 -6.32
CA VAL A 119 -11.04 5.20 -7.24
C VAL A 119 -10.64 5.55 -8.67
N PHE A 120 -9.40 5.21 -9.05
CA PHE A 120 -8.92 5.25 -10.43
C PHE A 120 -8.01 4.07 -10.68
N THR A 121 -8.06 3.54 -11.92
CA THR A 121 -7.28 2.35 -12.27
C THR A 121 -6.04 2.76 -13.06
N ILE A 122 -4.86 2.40 -12.56
CA ILE A 122 -3.63 2.49 -13.34
C ILE A 122 -3.60 1.27 -14.26
N PRO A 123 -3.55 1.47 -15.59
CA PRO A 123 -3.49 0.35 -16.52
C PRO A 123 -2.22 -0.47 -16.29
N LYS A 124 -2.36 -1.79 -16.30
CA LYS A 124 -1.23 -2.71 -16.16
C LYS A 124 -1.05 -3.58 -17.39
N CYS A 125 0.19 -3.84 -17.76
CA CYS A 125 0.51 -5.00 -18.59
C CYS A 125 0.44 -6.27 -17.73
N GLU A 126 -0.04 -7.35 -18.29
CA GLU A 126 0.14 -8.68 -17.70
C GLU A 126 1.65 -8.96 -17.67
N LEU A 127 2.24 -8.84 -16.49
CA LEU A 127 3.64 -9.19 -16.27
C LEU A 127 3.67 -10.65 -15.81
N GLU A 128 4.49 -11.45 -16.46
CA GLU A 128 4.87 -12.73 -15.89
C GLU A 128 5.59 -12.47 -14.57
N MET A 129 4.99 -12.92 -13.47
CA MET A 129 5.59 -12.77 -12.15
C MET A 129 6.44 -14.00 -11.86
N ASN A 130 7.63 -13.79 -11.32
CA ASN A 130 8.50 -14.89 -10.91
C ASN A 130 8.04 -15.41 -9.54
N VAL A 131 7.41 -16.59 -9.53
CA VAL A 131 7.02 -17.29 -8.30
C VAL A 131 8.11 -18.27 -7.94
N ASN A 132 8.62 -18.19 -6.71
CA ASN A 132 9.63 -19.09 -6.17
C ASN A 132 9.02 -19.93 -5.03
N ILE A 133 9.53 -21.14 -4.83
CA ILE A 133 9.20 -21.94 -3.66
C ILE A 133 10.34 -21.82 -2.66
N VAL A 134 10.01 -21.48 -1.42
CA VAL A 134 10.98 -21.31 -0.33
C VAL A 134 10.52 -22.09 0.90
N GLU A 135 11.47 -22.64 1.66
CA GLU A 135 11.19 -23.19 2.98
C GLU A 135 11.35 -22.11 4.05
N ARG A 136 10.41 -22.06 4.99
CA ARG A 136 10.45 -21.14 6.12
C ARG A 136 10.28 -21.89 7.44
N PRO A 137 11.07 -21.55 8.47
CA PRO A 137 10.82 -22.01 9.83
C PRO A 137 9.55 -21.36 10.38
N ALA A 138 8.98 -21.97 11.41
CA ALA A 138 7.92 -21.35 12.19
C ALA A 138 8.41 -20.02 12.78
N GLU A 139 7.56 -19.01 12.81
CA GLU A 139 7.90 -17.69 13.30
C GLU A 139 6.85 -17.15 14.26
N LYS A 140 7.26 -16.84 15.49
CA LYS A 140 6.38 -16.20 16.48
C LYS A 140 6.08 -14.76 16.06
N ILE A 141 4.81 -14.39 16.15
CA ILE A 141 4.33 -13.06 15.82
C ILE A 141 3.50 -12.46 16.96
N ALA A 142 3.58 -11.15 17.10
CA ALA A 142 2.58 -10.34 17.76
C ALA A 142 1.62 -9.80 16.70
N TYR A 143 0.31 -9.83 16.95
CA TYR A 143 -0.66 -9.33 15.98
C TYR A 143 -1.82 -8.59 16.65
N LEU A 144 -2.41 -7.68 15.89
CA LEU A 144 -3.65 -6.99 16.19
C LEU A 144 -4.64 -7.26 15.06
N SER A 145 -5.78 -7.84 15.41
CA SER A 145 -6.85 -8.11 14.44
C SER A 145 -7.65 -6.85 14.14
N HIS A 146 -7.77 -6.54 12.86
CA HIS A 146 -8.79 -5.63 12.35
C HIS A 146 -10.01 -6.44 11.95
N LEU A 147 -11.17 -6.07 12.48
CA LEU A 147 -12.47 -6.62 12.12
C LEU A 147 -13.36 -5.47 11.64
N GLY A 148 -13.95 -5.60 10.46
CA GLY A 148 -14.81 -4.58 9.87
C GLY A 148 -14.33 -4.08 8.52
N SER A 149 -14.78 -2.90 8.10
CA SER A 149 -14.50 -2.36 6.77
C SER A 149 -13.00 -2.31 6.43
N PRO A 150 -12.57 -2.86 5.28
CA PRO A 150 -11.18 -2.76 4.81
C PRO A 150 -10.63 -1.33 4.81
N ASP A 151 -11.50 -0.32 4.58
CA ASP A 151 -11.13 1.09 4.55
C ASP A 151 -10.60 1.62 5.90
N LYS A 152 -10.87 0.90 7.00
CA LYS A 152 -10.43 1.28 8.35
C LYS A 152 -9.19 0.53 8.84
N VAL A 153 -8.58 -0.30 8.02
CA VAL A 153 -7.35 -1.04 8.38
C VAL A 153 -6.25 -0.10 8.88
N PHE A 154 -6.15 1.10 8.30
CA PHE A 154 -5.13 2.10 8.73
C PHE A 154 -5.35 2.62 10.16
N GLU A 155 -6.57 2.62 10.71
CA GLU A 155 -6.83 2.95 12.12
C GLU A 155 -6.20 1.88 13.04
N THR A 156 -6.38 0.62 12.67
CA THR A 156 -5.78 -0.52 13.39
C THR A 156 -4.25 -0.50 13.24
N ALA A 157 -3.74 -0.17 12.06
CA ALA A 157 -2.30 -0.03 11.82
C ALA A 157 -1.68 1.07 12.71
N ALA A 158 -2.35 2.21 12.85
CA ALA A 158 -1.88 3.30 13.72
C ALA A 158 -1.80 2.85 15.20
N ARG A 159 -2.80 2.09 15.70
CA ARG A 159 -2.78 1.50 17.05
C ARG A 159 -1.61 0.51 17.22
N PHE A 160 -1.40 -0.36 16.24
CA PHE A 160 -0.31 -1.33 16.25
C PHE A 160 1.07 -0.65 16.26
N ILE A 161 1.24 0.41 15.46
CA ILE A 161 2.46 1.22 15.44
C ILE A 161 2.69 1.92 16.77
N ALA A 162 1.64 2.48 17.41
CA ALA A 162 1.72 3.11 18.72
C ALA A 162 2.22 2.11 19.77
N TRP A 163 1.65 0.90 19.82
CA TRP A 163 2.10 -0.17 20.68
C TRP A 163 3.59 -0.52 20.48
N ARG A 164 4.04 -0.66 19.23
CA ARG A 164 5.45 -0.96 18.93
C ARG A 164 6.40 0.13 19.41
N LYS A 165 6.01 1.40 19.25
CA LYS A 165 6.80 2.56 19.70
C LYS A 165 6.87 2.64 21.22
N GLU A 166 5.73 2.44 21.90
CA GLU A 166 5.64 2.56 23.35
C GLU A 166 6.39 1.43 24.07
N THR A 167 6.22 0.19 23.62
CA THR A 167 6.79 -0.97 24.30
C THR A 167 8.22 -1.29 23.89
N GLY A 168 8.61 -0.95 22.69
CA GLY A 168 9.91 -1.33 22.11
C GLY A 168 10.10 -2.84 21.92
N LEU A 169 9.07 -3.67 22.11
CA LEU A 169 9.16 -5.14 22.04
C LEU A 169 9.50 -5.66 20.64
N SER A 170 9.12 -4.93 19.61
CA SER A 170 9.38 -5.30 18.21
C SER A 170 9.71 -4.07 17.38
N PRO A 171 10.92 -3.49 17.50
CA PRO A 171 11.31 -2.33 16.73
C PRO A 171 11.30 -2.62 15.22
N VAL A 172 10.75 -1.72 14.41
CA VAL A 172 10.61 -1.88 12.94
C VAL A 172 11.96 -2.19 12.29
N THR A 173 13.04 -1.60 12.78
CA THR A 173 14.40 -1.80 12.24
C THR A 173 15.01 -3.17 12.52
N LYS A 174 14.43 -3.96 13.43
CA LYS A 174 14.96 -5.26 13.86
C LYS A 174 13.98 -6.42 13.70
N SER A 175 12.75 -6.14 13.30
CA SER A 175 11.68 -7.13 13.19
C SER A 175 10.95 -7.02 11.86
N ARG A 176 10.38 -8.11 11.41
CA ARG A 176 9.57 -8.15 10.19
C ARG A 176 8.16 -7.65 10.49
N THR A 177 7.53 -7.03 9.51
CA THR A 177 6.13 -6.58 9.60
C THR A 177 5.29 -7.31 8.57
N TYR A 178 4.13 -7.80 9.01
CA TYR A 178 3.24 -8.64 8.22
C TYR A 178 1.83 -8.07 8.15
N GLY A 179 1.15 -8.37 7.04
CA GLY A 179 -0.30 -8.25 6.88
C GLY A 179 -0.87 -9.62 6.54
N ILE A 180 -1.92 -10.05 7.22
CA ILE A 180 -2.52 -11.38 7.06
C ILE A 180 -4.01 -11.23 6.79
N PRO A 181 -4.45 -11.15 5.51
CA PRO A 181 -5.85 -11.15 5.15
C PRO A 181 -6.43 -12.55 5.32
N PHE A 182 -7.53 -12.67 6.06
CA PHE A 182 -8.24 -13.95 6.23
C PHE A 182 -9.32 -14.16 5.17
N ALA A 183 -9.65 -13.11 4.43
CA ALA A 183 -10.65 -13.15 3.37
C ALA A 183 -10.33 -12.10 2.29
N ASP A 184 -10.89 -12.30 1.10
CA ASP A 184 -10.80 -11.35 -0.01
C ASP A 184 -11.71 -10.14 0.29
N PRO A 185 -11.18 -8.91 0.40
CA PRO A 185 -11.97 -7.72 0.70
C PRO A 185 -13.00 -7.39 -0.38
N GLU A 186 -12.83 -7.87 -1.63
CA GLU A 186 -13.79 -7.63 -2.72
C GLU A 186 -14.97 -8.63 -2.70
N GLN A 187 -14.82 -9.77 -2.02
CA GLN A 187 -15.82 -10.84 -1.99
C GLN A 187 -16.47 -11.02 -0.63
N THR A 188 -15.93 -10.39 0.41
CA THR A 188 -16.40 -10.56 1.79
C THR A 188 -17.16 -9.32 2.25
N PRO A 189 -18.33 -9.49 2.88
CA PRO A 189 -19.03 -8.37 3.52
C PRO A 189 -18.14 -7.62 4.49
N SER A 190 -18.24 -6.29 4.52
CA SER A 190 -17.35 -5.44 5.32
C SER A 190 -17.33 -5.77 6.82
N ASP A 191 -18.43 -6.26 7.36
CA ASP A 191 -18.59 -6.66 8.77
C ASP A 191 -17.96 -8.02 9.10
N GLU A 192 -17.68 -8.84 8.08
CA GLU A 192 -17.04 -10.15 8.20
C GLU A 192 -15.54 -10.11 7.82
N PHE A 193 -15.07 -8.98 7.28
CA PHE A 193 -13.66 -8.87 6.85
C PHE A 193 -12.73 -8.83 8.05
N ARG A 194 -11.70 -9.70 8.02
CA ARG A 194 -10.63 -9.75 9.01
C ARG A 194 -9.26 -9.60 8.34
N PHE A 195 -8.44 -8.75 8.94
CA PHE A 195 -7.05 -8.51 8.55
C PHE A 195 -6.18 -8.38 9.80
N ASP A 196 -5.20 -9.26 9.98
CA ASP A 196 -4.28 -9.16 11.10
C ASP A 196 -3.03 -8.36 10.69
N ILE A 197 -2.69 -7.34 11.46
CA ILE A 197 -1.44 -6.61 11.34
C ILE A 197 -0.47 -7.22 12.34
N ALA A 198 0.68 -7.69 11.89
CA ALA A 198 1.57 -8.47 12.71
C ALA A 198 3.04 -8.04 12.59
N CYS A 199 3.84 -8.45 13.55
CA CYS A 199 5.30 -8.33 13.52
C CYS A 199 5.96 -9.54 14.16
N SER A 200 7.19 -9.86 13.73
CA SER A 200 7.98 -10.92 14.35
C SER A 200 8.40 -10.53 15.77
N ILE A 201 8.38 -11.50 16.67
CA ILE A 201 8.78 -11.36 18.07
C ILE A 201 9.63 -12.53 18.54
N GLU A 202 10.51 -12.28 19.50
CA GLU A 202 11.31 -13.35 20.14
C GLU A 202 10.57 -13.94 21.35
N LYS A 203 9.80 -13.13 22.08
CA LYS A 203 9.10 -13.50 23.30
C LYS A 203 7.61 -13.23 23.16
N ALA A 204 6.77 -14.01 23.83
CA ALA A 204 5.34 -13.77 23.89
C ALA A 204 5.02 -12.37 24.43
N VAL A 205 3.97 -11.77 23.87
CA VAL A 205 3.49 -10.45 24.32
C VAL A 205 2.80 -10.61 25.65
N PRO A 206 3.16 -9.80 26.67
CA PRO A 206 2.43 -9.78 27.95
C PRO A 206 1.02 -9.20 27.76
N GLU A 207 0.17 -9.38 28.76
CA GLU A 207 -1.15 -8.72 28.81
C GLU A 207 -0.98 -7.20 28.60
N ASN A 208 -1.80 -6.61 27.75
CA ASN A 208 -1.65 -5.22 27.33
C ASN A 208 -3.00 -4.58 26.99
N SER A 209 -3.05 -3.25 27.01
CA SER A 209 -4.25 -2.45 26.73
C SER A 209 -4.52 -2.24 25.23
N TYR A 210 -3.67 -2.75 24.34
CA TYR A 210 -3.76 -2.59 22.89
C TYR A 210 -4.46 -3.76 22.20
N ASP A 211 -4.84 -4.81 22.93
CA ASP A 211 -5.40 -6.07 22.41
C ASP A 211 -4.43 -6.84 21.50
N ILE A 212 -3.12 -6.63 21.69
CA ILE A 212 -2.10 -7.37 20.93
C ILE A 212 -2.00 -8.80 21.45
N GLN A 213 -2.08 -9.74 20.54
CA GLN A 213 -2.02 -11.16 20.82
C GLN A 213 -0.72 -11.78 20.29
N THR A 214 -0.38 -12.97 20.82
CA THR A 214 0.72 -13.78 20.31
C THR A 214 0.18 -14.86 19.38
N GLY A 215 0.81 -15.03 18.23
CA GLY A 215 0.49 -16.08 17.26
C GLY A 215 1.74 -16.66 16.62
N GLU A 216 1.56 -17.42 15.57
CA GLU A 216 2.65 -18.06 14.82
C GLU A 216 2.32 -18.12 13.32
N ILE A 217 3.30 -17.79 12.50
CA ILE A 217 3.32 -18.18 11.09
C ILE A 217 3.95 -19.58 11.04
N PRO A 218 3.26 -20.60 10.52
CA PRO A 218 3.74 -21.97 10.57
C PRO A 218 5.02 -22.19 9.73
N ALA A 219 5.81 -23.19 10.12
CA ALA A 219 6.88 -23.69 9.26
C ALA A 219 6.28 -24.37 8.04
N GLY A 220 6.97 -24.31 6.92
CA GLY A 220 6.53 -25.02 5.72
C GLY A 220 7.17 -24.50 4.44
N ARG A 221 6.70 -25.05 3.33
CA ARG A 221 7.03 -24.64 1.97
C ARG A 221 6.05 -23.55 1.54
N TYR A 222 6.56 -22.48 0.97
CA TYR A 222 5.75 -21.34 0.56
C TYR A 222 6.04 -20.96 -0.89
N ALA A 223 4.99 -20.83 -1.69
CA ALA A 223 5.09 -20.07 -2.93
C ALA A 223 5.21 -18.58 -2.58
N THR A 224 6.21 -17.92 -3.12
CA THR A 224 6.44 -16.49 -2.86
C THR A 224 6.61 -15.71 -4.15
N VAL A 225 6.01 -14.53 -4.19
CA VAL A 225 6.17 -13.54 -5.25
C VAL A 225 6.49 -12.18 -4.65
N ARG A 226 7.43 -11.46 -5.26
CA ARG A 226 7.74 -10.09 -4.86
C ARG A 226 6.89 -9.11 -5.64
N HIS A 227 6.10 -8.33 -4.91
CA HIS A 227 5.32 -7.23 -5.41
C HIS A 227 6.10 -5.92 -5.26
N PHE A 228 6.14 -5.13 -6.33
CA PHE A 228 6.71 -3.78 -6.34
C PHE A 228 5.60 -2.77 -6.58
N GLY A 229 5.61 -1.69 -5.81
CA GLY A 229 4.66 -0.59 -5.96
C GLY A 229 3.50 -0.61 -4.98
N SER A 230 2.42 0.09 -5.34
CA SER A 230 1.30 0.37 -4.44
C SER A 230 0.65 -0.87 -3.84
N HIS A 231 0.35 -0.80 -2.55
CA HIS A 231 -0.44 -1.83 -1.87
C HIS A 231 -1.87 -1.97 -2.43
N ASP A 232 -2.42 -0.94 -3.09
CA ASP A 232 -3.73 -1.03 -3.77
C ASP A 232 -3.73 -2.06 -4.90
N GLN A 233 -2.54 -2.44 -5.36
CA GLN A 233 -2.33 -3.37 -6.46
C GLN A 233 -1.84 -4.75 -6.01
N ILE A 234 -1.66 -4.96 -4.72
CA ILE A 234 -1.14 -6.23 -4.17
C ILE A 234 -2.03 -7.42 -4.52
N LYS A 235 -3.34 -7.18 -4.63
CA LYS A 235 -4.34 -8.18 -5.03
C LYS A 235 -4.03 -8.84 -6.37
N ASP A 236 -3.48 -8.10 -7.34
CA ASP A 236 -3.16 -8.65 -8.65
C ASP A 236 -2.06 -9.70 -8.55
N SER A 237 -1.08 -9.47 -7.66
CA SER A 237 -0.01 -10.43 -7.39
C SER A 237 -0.52 -11.66 -6.64
N VAL A 238 -1.47 -11.49 -5.72
CA VAL A 238 -2.15 -12.61 -5.05
C VAL A 238 -2.93 -13.43 -6.08
N TYR A 239 -3.76 -12.78 -6.90
CA TYR A 239 -4.55 -13.47 -7.93
C TYR A 239 -3.68 -14.17 -8.95
N TYR A 240 -2.49 -13.60 -9.29
CA TYR A 240 -1.54 -14.27 -10.18
C TYR A 240 -1.10 -15.63 -9.65
N ILE A 241 -0.78 -15.74 -8.33
CA ILE A 241 -0.40 -17.00 -7.72
C ILE A 241 -1.53 -18.04 -7.87
N PHE A 242 -2.78 -17.66 -7.56
CA PHE A 242 -3.90 -18.60 -7.57
C PHE A 242 -4.45 -18.92 -8.96
N ARG A 243 -4.45 -17.97 -9.89
CA ARG A 243 -5.11 -18.12 -11.20
C ARG A 243 -4.18 -18.52 -12.32
N ASN A 244 -2.90 -18.14 -12.23
CA ASN A 244 -1.95 -18.33 -13.31
C ASN A 244 -0.87 -19.35 -12.92
N TRP A 245 -0.31 -19.25 -11.71
CA TRP A 245 0.82 -20.11 -11.32
C TRP A 245 0.37 -21.46 -10.72
N LEU A 246 -0.46 -21.43 -9.69
CA LEU A 246 -0.83 -22.65 -8.94
C LEU A 246 -1.51 -23.74 -9.79
N PRO A 247 -2.41 -23.41 -10.76
CA PRO A 247 -3.06 -24.43 -11.60
C PRO A 247 -2.10 -25.23 -12.48
N ASP A 248 -0.94 -24.66 -12.81
CA ASP A 248 0.08 -25.30 -13.65
C ASP A 248 1.12 -26.08 -12.82
N GLN A 249 0.95 -26.14 -11.48
CA GLN A 249 1.84 -26.83 -10.56
C GLN A 249 1.22 -28.15 -10.09
N THR A 250 2.06 -28.99 -9.50
CA THR A 250 1.63 -30.17 -8.72
C THR A 250 1.34 -29.83 -7.26
N GLU A 251 1.49 -28.58 -6.90
CA GLU A 251 1.36 -28.04 -5.54
C GLU A 251 -0.12 -27.72 -5.22
N GLU A 252 -0.49 -27.82 -3.96
CA GLU A 252 -1.80 -27.40 -3.45
C GLU A 252 -1.60 -26.34 -2.36
N ALA A 253 -2.57 -25.41 -2.25
CA ALA A 253 -2.57 -24.43 -1.17
C ALA A 253 -2.78 -25.13 0.20
N GLY A 254 -2.01 -24.72 1.19
CA GLY A 254 -2.14 -25.17 2.58
C GLY A 254 -3.21 -24.38 3.35
N ASP A 255 -3.43 -24.77 4.61
CA ASP A 255 -4.51 -24.25 5.47
C ASP A 255 -4.10 -23.01 6.29
N TYR A 256 -3.20 -22.17 5.76
CA TYR A 256 -2.83 -20.89 6.37
C TYR A 256 -3.12 -19.76 5.40
N PRO A 257 -3.63 -18.59 5.88
CA PRO A 257 -3.91 -17.46 4.99
C PRO A 257 -2.68 -17.03 4.19
N VAL A 258 -2.90 -16.49 3.00
CA VAL A 258 -1.85 -15.72 2.31
C VAL A 258 -1.41 -14.60 3.25
N PHE A 259 -0.11 -14.32 3.32
CA PHE A 259 0.37 -13.19 4.09
C PHE A 259 1.40 -12.37 3.33
N PHE A 260 1.49 -11.12 3.73
CA PHE A 260 2.36 -10.11 3.16
C PHE A 260 3.50 -9.80 4.12
N HIS A 261 4.73 -9.76 3.64
CA HIS A 261 5.88 -9.25 4.38
C HIS A 261 6.27 -7.90 3.78
N TYR A 262 6.06 -6.83 4.53
CA TYR A 262 6.40 -5.47 4.13
C TYR A 262 7.87 -5.19 4.43
N HIS A 263 8.66 -4.90 3.39
CA HIS A 263 10.09 -4.56 3.54
C HIS A 263 10.31 -3.09 3.86
N ASN A 264 9.40 -2.23 3.42
CA ASN A 264 9.39 -0.79 3.65
C ASN A 264 7.94 -0.28 3.68
N PHE A 265 7.75 0.99 4.03
CA PHE A 265 6.42 1.53 4.32
C PHE A 265 6.11 2.78 3.51
N VAL A 266 4.80 3.03 3.32
CA VAL A 266 4.23 4.13 2.51
C VAL A 266 4.64 5.53 2.96
N HIS A 267 5.13 5.70 4.18
CA HIS A 267 5.63 6.96 4.72
C HIS A 267 7.15 7.12 4.58
N GLU A 268 7.90 6.03 4.45
CA GLU A 268 9.37 6.01 4.36
C GLU A 268 9.88 6.19 2.93
N VAL A 269 9.18 5.57 1.96
CA VAL A 269 9.63 5.52 0.55
C VAL A 269 8.54 5.99 -0.41
N LYS A 270 8.91 6.22 -1.66
CA LYS A 270 7.95 6.48 -2.74
C LYS A 270 7.09 5.24 -2.98
N GLU A 271 5.84 5.41 -3.35
CA GLU A 271 4.90 4.31 -3.55
C GLU A 271 5.41 3.27 -4.59
N SER A 272 6.14 3.74 -5.61
CA SER A 272 6.80 2.88 -6.61
C SER A 272 8.00 2.08 -6.08
N GLU A 273 8.51 2.44 -4.92
CA GLU A 273 9.66 1.79 -4.26
C GLU A 273 9.22 0.83 -3.15
N LEU A 274 7.90 0.71 -2.93
CA LEU A 274 7.36 -0.26 -1.99
C LEU A 274 7.68 -1.67 -2.44
N ILE A 275 8.13 -2.48 -1.49
CA ILE A 275 8.49 -3.87 -1.70
C ILE A 275 7.71 -4.71 -0.70
N THR A 276 6.93 -5.65 -1.21
CA THR A 276 6.15 -6.58 -0.41
C THR A 276 6.32 -7.99 -0.94
N ASP A 277 6.78 -8.91 -0.11
CA ASP A 277 6.76 -10.33 -0.46
C ASP A 277 5.43 -10.95 -0.04
N ILE A 278 4.80 -11.65 -0.96
CA ILE A 278 3.53 -12.37 -0.77
C ILE A 278 3.86 -13.85 -0.61
N TYR A 279 3.28 -14.49 0.39
CA TYR A 279 3.51 -15.90 0.71
C TYR A 279 2.22 -16.68 0.73
N LEU A 280 2.18 -17.81 0.03
CA LEU A 280 1.13 -18.83 0.07
C LEU A 280 1.72 -20.12 0.60
N LEU A 281 1.21 -20.63 1.73
CA LEU A 281 1.60 -21.93 2.25
C LEU A 281 1.20 -23.02 1.25
N LEU A 282 2.09 -23.99 1.02
CA LEU A 282 1.87 -25.18 0.21
C LEU A 282 1.70 -26.40 1.13
N LYS A 283 0.95 -27.40 0.66
CA LYS A 283 0.80 -28.69 1.37
C LYS A 283 2.06 -29.54 1.30
#